data_4b70379af7580f19f5a6525bd235328d
#
_entry.id   4b70379af7580f19f5a6525bd235328d
#
_cell.length_a   1.000
_cell.length_b   1.000
_cell.length_c   1.000
_cell.angle_alpha   90.00
_cell.angle_beta   90.00
_cell.angle_gamma   90.00
#
_symmetry.space_group_name_H-M   'P 1'
#
loop_
_entity.id
_entity.type
_entity.pdbx_description
1 polymer ?
#
loop_
_entity_poly.entity_id
_entity_poly.type
_entity_poly.pdbx_seq_one_letter_code
_entity_poly.pdbx_strand_id
1 'polypeptide(L)'
;MHNIILKKEEGVCVMNDITLRIKSALFRTDDTLNENYRIIGSEIKAKRLALAKTLQAVSSDICSVSYLCKIEQNKIVPNRLFLREICKKLQMQNSKIDALMSLKESIVICIKALLNKDYETIKNKYLEGKSLINYRYKIIELIYYISIADYASANKKIDILSKLCKNMEQTDLIIFSMLSGILSFYNQDFYNSTKCLDYAIRFSHSSSVEVIALSMKFMLFSNIQLNDQTAIFTYYKLINLLFQNGYLDLLDDVYFAMSIYLLFNKNLLEYKKIFVLIKNESYKRSLYLLSKLIFNKFLRIKREWINNVIPMLYYLGLIKIDINEAKKEVLKLKPNSFNEFFNPLYLQYLLLEDDEERLIFINNVALPTLEMNRSKILSDFILNEMATICKRASKYKNFTELFLKLKRLGL
;
A
#
# COMPACT_ATOMS: atom_id res chain seq x y z
N MET A 1 11.66 -6.51 -23.19
CA MET A 1 11.23 -7.43 -22.12
C MET A 1 12.33 -7.75 -21.10
N HIS A 2 13.55 -8.09 -21.51
CA HIS A 2 14.66 -8.44 -20.58
C HIS A 2 14.98 -7.32 -19.55
N ASN A 3 14.98 -6.05 -19.95
CA ASN A 3 15.26 -4.91 -19.05
C ASN A 3 14.16 -4.60 -18.02
N ILE A 4 12.92 -5.11 -18.24
CA ILE A 4 11.82 -4.94 -17.27
C ILE A 4 11.89 -6.03 -16.20
N ILE A 5 12.35 -7.22 -16.57
CA ILE A 5 12.51 -8.35 -15.66
C ILE A 5 13.65 -8.07 -14.68
N LEU A 6 14.81 -7.59 -15.16
CA LEU A 6 15.96 -7.24 -14.30
C LEU A 6 15.62 -6.12 -13.30
N LYS A 7 14.91 -5.07 -13.73
CA LYS A 7 14.45 -4.02 -12.79
C LYS A 7 13.46 -4.50 -11.73
N LYS A 8 12.71 -5.57 -12.00
CA LYS A 8 11.78 -6.14 -11.01
C LYS A 8 12.47 -7.06 -10.01
N GLU A 9 13.48 -7.81 -10.42
CA GLU A 9 14.32 -8.61 -9.51
C GLU A 9 15.09 -7.72 -8.53
N GLU A 10 15.63 -6.58 -8.99
CA GLU A 10 16.23 -5.57 -8.14
C GLU A 10 15.21 -4.97 -7.13
N GLY A 11 13.98 -4.71 -7.56
CA GLY A 11 12.91 -4.19 -6.70
C GLY A 11 12.50 -5.15 -5.59
N VAL A 12 12.35 -6.44 -5.88
CA VAL A 12 12.00 -7.48 -4.90
C VAL A 12 13.12 -7.70 -3.88
N CYS A 13 14.38 -7.68 -4.33
CA CYS A 13 15.54 -7.82 -3.45
C CYS A 13 15.63 -6.62 -2.48
N VAL A 14 15.38 -5.40 -2.96
CA VAL A 14 15.37 -4.17 -2.15
C VAL A 14 14.26 -4.21 -1.08
N MET A 15 13.06 -4.66 -1.42
CA MET A 15 11.94 -4.71 -0.46
C MET A 15 12.13 -5.78 0.62
N ASN A 16 12.76 -6.91 0.32
CA ASN A 16 13.13 -7.90 1.33
C ASN A 16 14.11 -7.31 2.37
N ASP A 17 15.11 -6.54 1.93
CA ASP A 17 16.05 -5.84 2.81
C ASP A 17 15.33 -4.79 3.68
N ILE A 18 14.38 -4.03 3.12
CA ILE A 18 13.57 -3.05 3.85
C ILE A 18 12.75 -3.73 4.95
N THR A 19 12.07 -4.82 4.64
CA THR A 19 11.27 -5.58 5.61
C THR A 19 12.13 -6.10 6.77
N LEU A 20 13.34 -6.60 6.49
CA LEU A 20 14.29 -7.03 7.51
C LEU A 20 14.79 -5.87 8.38
N ARG A 21 15.05 -4.70 7.79
CA ARG A 21 15.47 -3.49 8.51
C ARG A 21 14.37 -2.99 9.45
N ILE A 22 13.13 -2.92 8.98
CA ILE A 22 11.96 -2.57 9.80
C ILE A 22 11.83 -3.55 10.96
N LYS A 23 11.85 -4.86 10.68
CA LYS A 23 11.79 -5.89 11.72
C LYS A 23 12.88 -5.70 12.76
N SER A 24 14.14 -5.59 12.34
CA SER A 24 15.26 -5.47 13.28
C SER A 24 15.19 -4.18 14.13
N ALA A 25 14.57 -3.11 13.61
CA ALA A 25 14.38 -1.87 14.33
C ALA A 25 13.20 -1.93 15.32
N LEU A 26 12.06 -2.57 14.95
CA LEU A 26 10.88 -2.74 15.82
C LEU A 26 11.14 -3.65 17.03
N PHE A 27 12.01 -4.65 16.90
CA PHE A 27 12.29 -5.59 17.98
C PHE A 27 13.48 -5.17 18.87
N ARG A 28 13.91 -3.89 18.83
CA ARG A 28 14.91 -3.38 19.75
C ARG A 28 14.33 -3.11 21.12
N THR A 29 15.08 -3.50 22.15
CA THR A 29 14.69 -3.35 23.55
C THR A 29 15.14 -2.03 24.20
N ASP A 30 15.82 -1.14 23.47
CA ASP A 30 16.40 0.09 24.02
C ASP A 30 15.48 1.31 23.90
N ASP A 31 14.34 1.30 24.59
CA ASP A 31 13.36 2.38 24.59
C ASP A 31 13.27 3.15 25.92
N THR A 32 14.41 3.66 26.43
CA THR A 32 14.40 4.49 27.66
C THR A 32 14.50 6.00 27.40
N LEU A 33 14.52 6.49 26.16
CA LEU A 33 14.73 7.91 25.87
C LEU A 33 13.52 8.62 25.26
N ASN A 34 13.14 9.73 25.91
CA ASN A 34 12.05 10.61 25.56
C ASN A 34 12.10 11.08 24.10
N GLU A 35 11.06 10.75 23.35
CA GLU A 35 10.98 10.70 21.88
C GLU A 35 11.23 12.03 21.15
N ASN A 36 10.87 13.16 21.76
CA ASN A 36 10.87 14.48 21.10
C ASN A 36 12.27 15.05 20.79
N TYR A 37 13.32 14.52 21.41
CA TYR A 37 14.67 15.10 21.32
C TYR A 37 15.65 14.33 20.42
N ARG A 38 15.29 13.11 19.99
CA ARG A 38 16.16 12.31 19.08
C ARG A 38 16.35 12.97 17.71
N ILE A 39 15.39 13.78 17.28
CA ILE A 39 15.44 14.46 15.97
C ILE A 39 16.38 15.65 16.01
N ILE A 40 16.33 16.41 17.11
CA ILE A 40 17.10 17.65 17.27
C ILE A 40 18.59 17.39 17.28
N GLY A 41 19.05 16.29 17.90
CA GLY A 41 20.47 15.95 17.95
C GLY A 41 21.07 15.70 16.56
N SER A 42 20.36 15.01 15.70
CA SER A 42 20.80 14.75 14.32
C SER A 42 20.89 16.03 13.49
N GLU A 43 19.95 16.96 13.67
CA GLU A 43 19.95 18.28 13.00
C GLU A 43 21.08 19.18 13.51
N ILE A 44 21.32 19.20 14.84
CA ILE A 44 22.45 19.92 15.46
C ILE A 44 23.75 19.42 14.84
N LYS A 45 23.94 18.09 14.77
CA LYS A 45 25.16 17.49 14.18
C LYS A 45 25.29 17.87 12.70
N ALA A 46 24.24 17.73 11.91
CA ALA A 46 24.26 18.08 10.48
C ALA A 46 24.61 19.55 10.26
N LYS A 47 24.01 20.46 11.04
CA LYS A 47 24.27 21.91 10.95
C LYS A 47 25.68 22.27 11.43
N ARG A 48 26.12 21.64 12.51
CA ARG A 48 27.52 21.85 13.01
C ARG A 48 28.53 21.44 11.94
N LEU A 49 28.35 20.29 11.30
CA LEU A 49 29.27 19.83 10.24
C LEU A 49 29.20 20.72 9.00
N ALA A 50 28.00 21.18 8.61
CA ALA A 50 27.84 22.12 7.50
C ALA A 50 28.53 23.47 7.75
N LEU A 51 28.65 23.89 9.02
CA LEU A 51 29.40 25.09 9.44
C LEU A 51 30.87 24.82 9.75
N ALA A 52 31.36 23.61 9.47
CA ALA A 52 32.74 23.18 9.81
C ALA A 52 33.17 23.46 11.26
N LYS A 53 32.21 23.45 12.23
CA LYS A 53 32.49 23.70 13.65
C LYS A 53 32.83 22.41 14.39
N THR A 54 33.81 22.48 15.31
CA THR A 54 34.11 21.38 16.24
C THR A 54 33.07 21.28 17.35
N LEU A 55 32.95 20.11 18.00
CA LEU A 55 32.11 19.96 19.19
C LEU A 55 32.48 20.98 20.28
N GLN A 56 33.76 21.21 20.49
CA GLN A 56 34.28 22.18 21.48
C GLN A 56 33.84 23.60 21.13
N ALA A 57 33.91 24.01 19.86
CA ALA A 57 33.51 25.34 19.42
C ALA A 57 32.01 25.61 19.64
N VAL A 58 31.16 24.59 19.53
CA VAL A 58 29.73 24.73 19.75
C VAL A 58 29.36 24.64 21.23
N SER A 59 30.01 23.76 22.01
CA SER A 59 29.68 23.55 23.42
C SER A 59 30.26 24.61 24.38
N SER A 60 31.29 25.35 23.95
CA SER A 60 31.93 26.40 24.82
C SER A 60 30.86 27.36 25.34
N ASP A 61 30.95 27.69 26.63
CA ASP A 61 30.07 28.60 27.40
C ASP A 61 28.60 28.12 27.53
N ILE A 62 28.27 26.93 27.03
CA ILE A 62 26.90 26.39 27.07
C ILE A 62 26.85 25.08 27.87
N CYS A 63 27.69 24.10 27.50
CA CYS A 63 27.70 22.77 28.13
C CYS A 63 29.01 22.05 27.89
N SER A 64 29.18 20.87 28.50
CA SER A 64 30.36 20.05 28.21
C SER A 64 30.33 19.45 26.80
N VAL A 65 31.54 19.24 26.23
CA VAL A 65 31.70 18.56 24.93
C VAL A 65 31.03 17.18 24.93
N SER A 66 31.16 16.45 26.04
CA SER A 66 30.53 15.13 26.22
C SER A 66 29.02 15.22 26.20
N TYR A 67 28.43 16.28 26.80
CA TYR A 67 26.99 16.51 26.78
C TYR A 67 26.46 16.78 25.37
N LEU A 68 27.11 17.68 24.61
CA LEU A 68 26.78 17.95 23.24
C LEU A 68 26.91 16.70 22.36
N CYS A 69 27.96 15.92 22.52
CA CYS A 69 28.18 14.67 21.81
C CYS A 69 27.05 13.67 22.08
N LYS A 70 26.57 13.54 23.32
CA LYS A 70 25.42 12.69 23.67
C LYS A 70 24.13 13.20 23.09
N ILE A 71 23.92 14.53 22.98
CA ILE A 71 22.77 15.12 22.27
C ILE A 71 22.83 14.74 20.79
N GLU A 72 23.97 14.95 20.11
CA GLU A 72 24.13 14.63 18.67
C GLU A 72 23.99 13.13 18.38
N GLN A 73 24.26 12.27 19.35
CA GLN A 73 24.06 10.82 19.28
C GLN A 73 22.63 10.40 19.69
N ASN A 74 21.77 11.35 20.03
CA ASN A 74 20.42 11.11 20.55
C ASN A 74 20.37 10.21 21.80
N LYS A 75 21.42 10.28 22.65
CA LYS A 75 21.55 9.48 23.88
C LYS A 75 20.95 10.13 25.12
N ILE A 76 20.72 11.43 25.08
CA ILE A 76 20.14 12.20 26.19
C ILE A 76 19.13 13.22 25.66
N VAL A 77 18.18 13.55 26.53
CA VAL A 77 17.24 14.67 26.31
C VAL A 77 17.97 15.97 26.65
N PRO A 78 18.12 16.93 25.74
CA PRO A 78 18.77 18.18 26.04
C PRO A 78 17.89 19.05 26.95
N ASN A 79 18.55 19.77 27.88
CA ASN A 79 17.86 20.85 28.58
C ASN A 79 17.46 21.94 27.59
N ARG A 80 16.22 22.45 27.70
CA ARG A 80 15.66 23.47 26.80
C ARG A 80 16.50 24.75 26.72
N LEU A 81 17.12 25.16 27.81
CA LEU A 81 17.99 26.34 27.82
C LEU A 81 19.26 26.08 26.99
N PHE A 82 19.95 24.97 27.25
CA PHE A 82 21.13 24.59 26.47
C PHE A 82 20.80 24.38 25.00
N LEU A 83 19.67 23.78 24.70
CA LEU A 83 19.22 23.58 23.34
C LEU A 83 19.05 24.91 22.57
N ARG A 84 18.41 25.90 23.19
CA ARG A 84 18.26 27.25 22.61
C ARG A 84 19.61 27.92 22.32
N GLU A 85 20.55 27.87 23.27
CA GLU A 85 21.85 28.47 23.08
C GLU A 85 22.70 27.74 22.02
N ILE A 86 22.66 26.40 21.98
CA ILE A 86 23.30 25.61 20.92
C ILE A 86 22.72 25.98 19.54
N CYS A 87 21.42 26.06 19.43
CA CYS A 87 20.75 26.40 18.18
C CYS A 87 21.07 27.83 17.74
N LYS A 88 21.11 28.80 18.67
CA LYS A 88 21.54 30.17 18.42
C LYS A 88 22.97 30.23 17.90
N LYS A 89 23.89 29.52 18.54
CA LYS A 89 25.32 29.44 18.15
C LYS A 89 25.55 28.76 16.79
N LEU A 90 24.65 27.88 16.41
CA LEU A 90 24.59 27.23 15.08
C LEU A 90 23.79 28.01 14.05
N GLN A 91 23.30 29.20 14.38
CA GLN A 91 22.44 30.01 13.50
C GLN A 91 21.20 29.24 13.00
N MET A 92 20.66 28.39 13.86
CA MET A 92 19.38 27.71 13.60
C MET A 92 18.26 28.63 14.05
N GLN A 93 17.36 28.98 13.12
CA GLN A 93 16.22 29.84 13.44
C GLN A 93 15.27 29.12 14.41
N ASN A 94 14.76 29.80 15.44
CA ASN A 94 13.80 29.24 16.39
C ASN A 94 12.55 28.71 15.67
N SER A 95 12.11 29.38 14.60
CA SER A 95 11.01 28.93 13.74
C SER A 95 11.25 27.56 13.09
N LYS A 96 12.52 27.19 12.80
CA LYS A 96 12.84 25.86 12.29
C LYS A 96 12.75 24.77 13.37
N ILE A 97 13.08 25.11 14.62
CA ILE A 97 12.98 24.17 15.74
C ILE A 97 11.51 23.88 16.04
N ASP A 98 10.69 24.92 16.09
CA ASP A 98 9.24 24.79 16.29
C ASP A 98 8.60 24.01 15.12
N ALA A 99 9.04 24.26 13.89
CA ALA A 99 8.62 23.49 12.72
C ALA A 99 9.04 22.02 12.79
N LEU A 100 10.26 21.71 13.27
CA LEU A 100 10.70 20.31 13.46
C LEU A 100 9.90 19.59 14.55
N MET A 101 9.56 20.31 15.65
CA MET A 101 8.71 19.78 16.71
C MET A 101 7.27 19.53 16.22
N SER A 102 6.74 20.36 15.33
CA SER A 102 5.41 20.22 14.75
C SER A 102 5.32 19.08 13.71
N LEU A 103 6.44 18.55 13.20
CA LEU A 103 6.41 17.47 12.19
C LEU A 103 5.75 16.18 12.70
N LYS A 104 5.86 15.86 13.99
CA LYS A 104 5.18 14.69 14.57
C LYS A 104 3.65 14.85 14.48
N GLU A 105 3.17 16.02 14.85
CA GLU A 105 1.74 16.37 14.73
C GLU A 105 1.30 16.38 13.27
N SER A 106 2.13 16.93 12.38
CA SER A 106 1.87 16.95 10.94
C SER A 106 1.75 15.53 10.35
N ILE A 107 2.57 14.57 10.77
CA ILE A 107 2.43 13.16 10.38
C ILE A 107 1.09 12.60 10.84
N VAL A 108 0.69 12.82 12.10
CA VAL A 108 -0.59 12.36 12.63
C VAL A 108 -1.76 12.96 11.86
N ILE A 109 -1.69 14.24 11.52
CA ILE A 109 -2.68 14.91 10.67
C ILE A 109 -2.73 14.26 9.29
N CYS A 110 -1.58 14.02 8.64
CA CYS A 110 -1.52 13.38 7.33
C CYS A 110 -2.07 11.95 7.35
N ILE A 111 -1.84 11.17 8.42
CA ILE A 111 -2.40 9.81 8.55
C ILE A 111 -3.92 9.85 8.69
N LYS A 112 -4.46 10.77 9.50
CA LYS A 112 -5.91 10.97 9.60
C LYS A 112 -6.51 11.44 8.27
N ALA A 113 -5.84 12.35 7.59
CA ALA A 113 -6.24 12.84 6.28
C ALA A 113 -6.20 11.72 5.21
N LEU A 114 -5.21 10.85 5.25
CA LEU A 114 -5.13 9.67 4.37
C LEU A 114 -6.32 8.72 4.61
N LEU A 115 -6.67 8.46 5.88
CA LEU A 115 -7.82 7.65 6.25
C LEU A 115 -9.13 8.24 5.73
N ASN A 116 -9.29 9.57 5.82
CA ASN A 116 -10.49 10.30 5.40
C ASN A 116 -10.48 10.70 3.91
N LYS A 117 -9.46 10.28 3.14
CA LYS A 117 -9.27 10.67 1.72
C LYS A 117 -9.19 12.19 1.50
N ASP A 118 -8.73 12.94 2.51
CA ASP A 118 -8.51 14.40 2.45
C ASP A 118 -7.11 14.70 1.89
N TYR A 119 -6.99 14.61 0.57
CA TYR A 119 -5.72 14.79 -0.14
C TYR A 119 -5.22 16.24 -0.13
N GLU A 120 -6.11 17.21 0.05
CA GLU A 120 -5.73 18.63 0.11
C GLU A 120 -4.97 18.96 1.40
N THR A 121 -5.42 18.44 2.54
CA THR A 121 -4.68 18.56 3.81
C THR A 121 -3.29 17.92 3.71
N ILE A 122 -3.16 16.75 3.08
CA ILE A 122 -1.85 16.10 2.87
C ILE A 122 -0.94 16.99 2.01
N LYS A 123 -1.44 17.52 0.91
CA LYS A 123 -0.71 18.43 0.02
C LYS A 123 -0.23 19.68 0.73
N ASN A 124 -1.08 20.31 1.55
CA ASN A 124 -0.71 21.49 2.31
C ASN A 124 0.42 21.20 3.30
N LYS A 125 0.36 20.07 4.05
CA LYS A 125 1.44 19.65 4.94
C LYS A 125 2.74 19.32 4.21
N TYR A 126 2.67 18.73 3.02
CA TYR A 126 3.82 18.52 2.15
C TYR A 126 4.47 19.86 1.72
N LEU A 127 3.68 20.87 1.34
CA LEU A 127 4.20 22.17 0.92
C LEU A 127 4.83 22.96 2.09
N GLU A 128 4.21 22.94 3.27
CA GLU A 128 4.72 23.58 4.49
C GLU A 128 6.11 23.09 4.87
N GLY A 129 6.38 21.80 4.72
CA GLY A 129 7.64 21.17 5.13
C GLY A 129 8.77 21.19 4.10
N LYS A 130 8.55 21.66 2.88
CA LYS A 130 9.45 21.47 1.72
C LYS A 130 10.91 21.94 1.93
N SER A 131 11.14 22.86 2.86
CA SER A 131 12.48 23.36 3.20
C SER A 131 13.19 22.56 4.32
N LEU A 132 12.51 21.57 4.93
CA LEU A 132 13.02 20.86 6.09
C LEU A 132 13.80 19.62 5.68
N ILE A 133 15.02 19.49 6.19
CA ILE A 133 15.89 18.32 5.96
C ILE A 133 15.75 17.38 7.17
N ASN A 134 14.65 16.62 7.21
CA ASN A 134 14.38 15.70 8.32
C ASN A 134 13.72 14.41 7.81
N TYR A 135 13.95 13.26 8.49
CA TYR A 135 13.32 12.00 8.08
C TYR A 135 11.79 12.02 8.26
N ARG A 136 11.24 12.74 9.25
CA ARG A 136 9.80 12.91 9.42
C ARG A 136 9.17 13.63 8.25
N TYR A 137 9.83 14.66 7.74
CA TYR A 137 9.35 15.29 6.53
C TYR A 137 9.38 14.33 5.33
N LYS A 138 10.38 13.44 5.24
CA LYS A 138 10.40 12.39 4.21
C LYS A 138 9.26 11.38 4.36
N ILE A 139 8.76 11.15 5.58
CA ILE A 139 7.54 10.36 5.80
C ILE A 139 6.32 11.12 5.24
N ILE A 140 6.21 12.43 5.47
CA ILE A 140 5.15 13.27 4.89
C ILE A 140 5.22 13.26 3.36
N GLU A 141 6.42 13.40 2.78
CA GLU A 141 6.62 13.24 1.33
C GLU A 141 6.14 11.88 0.82
N LEU A 142 6.44 10.80 1.55
CA LEU A 142 6.00 9.45 1.20
C LEU A 142 4.48 9.32 1.23
N ILE A 143 3.82 9.84 2.28
CA ILE A 143 2.35 9.89 2.37
C ILE A 143 1.76 10.65 1.19
N TYR A 144 2.33 11.81 0.85
CA TYR A 144 1.89 12.63 -0.29
C TYR A 144 2.00 11.87 -1.61
N TYR A 145 3.17 11.26 -1.91
CA TYR A 145 3.34 10.51 -3.16
C TYR A 145 2.42 9.29 -3.27
N ILE A 146 2.18 8.58 -2.15
CA ILE A 146 1.18 7.50 -2.12
C ILE A 146 -0.21 8.05 -2.39
N SER A 147 -0.59 9.18 -1.80
CA SER A 147 -1.92 9.77 -1.95
C SER A 147 -2.26 10.23 -3.37
N ILE A 148 -1.24 10.61 -4.14
CA ILE A 148 -1.39 10.99 -5.57
C ILE A 148 -1.03 9.86 -6.54
N ALA A 149 -0.82 8.64 -6.04
CA ALA A 149 -0.44 7.45 -6.80
C ALA A 149 0.88 7.60 -7.61
N ASP A 150 1.79 8.49 -7.19
CA ASP A 150 3.16 8.57 -7.74
C ASP A 150 4.07 7.56 -7.05
N TYR A 151 3.90 6.29 -7.40
CA TYR A 151 4.64 5.19 -6.79
C TYR A 151 6.14 5.21 -7.12
N ALA A 152 6.53 5.82 -8.24
CA ALA A 152 7.94 5.95 -8.61
C ALA A 152 8.70 6.87 -7.66
N SER A 153 8.11 8.04 -7.33
CA SER A 153 8.67 8.97 -6.32
C SER A 153 8.57 8.37 -4.91
N ALA A 154 7.48 7.68 -4.58
CA ALA A 154 7.32 6.99 -3.30
C ALA A 154 8.42 5.94 -3.07
N ASN A 155 8.75 5.11 -4.07
CA ASN A 155 9.82 4.11 -3.99
C ASN A 155 11.18 4.75 -3.67
N LYS A 156 11.52 5.88 -4.31
CA LYS A 156 12.75 6.62 -3.98
C LYS A 156 12.80 7.10 -2.52
N LYS A 157 11.64 7.47 -1.95
CA LYS A 157 11.58 7.89 -0.53
C LYS A 157 11.71 6.70 0.41
N ILE A 158 11.13 5.56 0.09
CA ILE A 158 11.29 4.32 0.87
C ILE A 158 12.78 3.91 0.93
N ASP A 159 13.52 3.97 -0.16
CA ASP A 159 14.93 3.63 -0.19
C ASP A 159 15.76 4.51 0.76
N ILE A 160 15.45 5.81 0.80
CA ILE A 160 16.11 6.75 1.71
C ILE A 160 15.72 6.45 3.17
N LEU A 161 14.42 6.30 3.45
CA LEU A 161 13.90 6.08 4.80
C LEU A 161 14.35 4.72 5.37
N SER A 162 14.46 3.69 4.55
CA SER A 162 14.90 2.35 4.98
C SER A 162 16.28 2.37 5.63
N LYS A 163 17.19 3.23 5.14
CA LYS A 163 18.55 3.42 5.72
C LYS A 163 18.51 4.11 7.07
N LEU A 164 17.40 4.78 7.39
CA LEU A 164 17.21 5.55 8.62
C LEU A 164 16.36 4.81 9.67
N CYS A 165 15.86 3.60 9.38
CA CYS A 165 15.01 2.82 10.30
C CYS A 165 15.60 2.71 11.72
N LYS A 166 16.92 2.59 11.82
CA LYS A 166 17.62 2.52 13.10
C LYS A 166 17.52 3.79 13.95
N ASN A 167 17.24 4.91 13.33
CA ASN A 167 17.20 6.22 13.97
C ASN A 167 15.78 6.76 14.13
N MET A 168 14.78 6.01 13.64
CA MET A 168 13.37 6.38 13.77
C MET A 168 12.85 6.08 15.16
N GLU A 169 11.92 6.90 15.62
CA GLU A 169 11.08 6.58 16.77
C GLU A 169 10.18 5.40 16.46
N GLN A 170 9.75 4.67 17.48
CA GLN A 170 8.89 3.49 17.29
C GLN A 170 7.59 3.83 16.59
N THR A 171 6.94 4.94 16.97
CA THR A 171 5.70 5.41 16.33
C THR A 171 5.89 5.74 14.85
N ASP A 172 6.98 6.43 14.50
CA ASP A 172 7.33 6.78 13.12
C ASP A 172 7.67 5.53 12.31
N LEU A 173 8.35 4.56 12.93
CA LEU A 173 8.72 3.29 12.31
C LEU A 173 7.48 2.42 12.00
N ILE A 174 6.48 2.42 12.88
CA ILE A 174 5.20 1.73 12.67
C ILE A 174 4.47 2.35 11.47
N ILE A 175 4.41 3.68 11.40
CA ILE A 175 3.83 4.41 10.25
C ILE A 175 4.60 4.09 8.97
N PHE A 176 5.94 4.11 9.03
CA PHE A 176 6.78 3.74 7.88
C PHE A 176 6.55 2.30 7.45
N SER A 177 6.35 1.36 8.39
CA SER A 177 6.00 -0.02 8.09
C SER A 177 4.66 -0.11 7.35
N MET A 178 3.62 0.58 7.81
CA MET A 178 2.33 0.64 7.14
C MET A 178 2.45 1.19 5.71
N LEU A 179 3.14 2.31 5.53
CA LEU A 179 3.34 2.93 4.21
C LEU A 179 4.15 2.04 3.27
N SER A 180 5.16 1.33 3.79
CA SER A 180 5.93 0.33 3.03
C SER A 180 5.03 -0.84 2.60
N GLY A 181 4.13 -1.30 3.47
CA GLY A 181 3.14 -2.32 3.15
C GLY A 181 2.17 -1.90 2.05
N ILE A 182 1.68 -0.65 2.11
CA ILE A 182 0.81 -0.07 1.07
C ILE A 182 1.57 0.00 -0.27
N LEU A 183 2.79 0.52 -0.27
CA LEU A 183 3.57 0.64 -1.51
C LEU A 183 3.95 -0.72 -2.10
N SER A 184 4.30 -1.71 -1.25
CA SER A 184 4.54 -3.09 -1.68
C SER A 184 3.30 -3.70 -2.35
N PHE A 185 2.10 -3.41 -1.82
CA PHE A 185 0.84 -3.84 -2.43
C PHE A 185 0.69 -3.30 -3.86
N TYR A 186 0.88 -2.00 -4.05
CA TYR A 186 0.79 -1.39 -5.38
C TYR A 186 1.93 -1.81 -6.33
N ASN A 187 3.09 -2.18 -5.79
CA ASN A 187 4.19 -2.79 -6.55
C ASN A 187 3.99 -4.29 -6.80
N GLN A 188 2.87 -4.87 -6.34
CA GLN A 188 2.52 -6.29 -6.46
C GLN A 188 3.48 -7.24 -5.71
N ASP A 189 4.19 -6.73 -4.72
CA ASP A 189 4.98 -7.53 -3.80
C ASP A 189 4.14 -7.88 -2.56
N PHE A 190 3.22 -8.82 -2.73
CA PHE A 190 2.23 -9.17 -1.72
C PHE A 190 2.83 -9.82 -0.47
N TYR A 191 3.96 -10.49 -0.62
CA TYR A 191 4.66 -11.09 0.52
C TYR A 191 5.19 -10.00 1.46
N ASN A 192 5.95 -9.03 0.97
CA ASN A 192 6.45 -7.94 1.78
C ASN A 192 5.33 -7.00 2.24
N SER A 193 4.29 -6.80 1.43
CA SER A 193 3.08 -6.08 1.84
C SER A 193 2.49 -6.69 3.11
N THR A 194 2.21 -8.01 3.10
CA THR A 194 1.66 -8.72 4.27
C THR A 194 2.55 -8.54 5.50
N LYS A 195 3.86 -8.74 5.36
CA LYS A 195 4.82 -8.61 6.48
C LYS A 195 4.83 -7.22 7.10
N CYS A 196 4.91 -6.19 6.26
CA CYS A 196 4.93 -4.80 6.72
C CYS A 196 3.62 -4.39 7.37
N LEU A 197 2.47 -4.80 6.80
CA LEU A 197 1.15 -4.53 7.39
C LEU A 197 0.98 -5.26 8.73
N ASP A 198 1.46 -6.51 8.85
CA ASP A 198 1.43 -7.26 10.10
C ASP A 198 2.25 -6.59 11.20
N TYR A 199 3.42 -6.05 10.88
CA TYR A 199 4.21 -5.27 11.84
C TYR A 199 3.45 -4.00 12.27
N ALA A 200 2.88 -3.26 11.33
CA ALA A 200 2.09 -2.08 11.65
C ALA A 200 0.91 -2.41 12.58
N ILE A 201 0.14 -3.46 12.29
CA ILE A 201 -1.01 -3.89 13.10
C ILE A 201 -0.56 -4.36 14.49
N ARG A 202 0.54 -5.12 14.56
CA ARG A 202 1.02 -5.71 15.81
C ARG A 202 1.54 -4.67 16.80
N PHE A 203 2.22 -3.64 16.32
CA PHE A 203 2.89 -2.66 17.16
C PHE A 203 2.15 -1.32 17.24
N SER A 204 1.04 -1.15 16.51
CA SER A 204 0.30 0.11 16.52
C SER A 204 -0.41 0.35 17.84
N HIS A 205 -0.29 1.59 18.31
CA HIS A 205 -1.11 2.15 19.40
C HIS A 205 -2.06 3.23 18.86
N SER A 206 -2.11 3.42 17.54
CA SER A 206 -2.96 4.39 16.86
C SER A 206 -4.07 3.69 16.09
N SER A 207 -5.33 4.00 16.43
CA SER A 207 -6.49 3.45 15.72
C SER A 207 -6.47 3.76 14.21
N SER A 208 -6.04 4.96 13.82
CA SER A 208 -5.99 5.35 12.39
C SER A 208 -4.98 4.49 11.59
N VAL A 209 -3.80 4.24 12.16
CA VAL A 209 -2.78 3.38 11.51
C VAL A 209 -3.28 1.95 11.42
N GLU A 210 -3.89 1.43 12.50
CA GLU A 210 -4.41 0.06 12.52
C GLU A 210 -5.56 -0.12 11.53
N VAL A 211 -6.48 0.85 11.42
CA VAL A 211 -7.57 0.83 10.44
C VAL A 211 -7.03 0.79 9.01
N ILE A 212 -6.08 1.68 8.67
CA ILE A 212 -5.49 1.69 7.32
C ILE A 212 -4.81 0.35 7.02
N ALA A 213 -3.99 -0.15 7.94
CA ALA A 213 -3.26 -1.39 7.75
C ALA A 213 -4.19 -2.62 7.63
N LEU A 214 -5.25 -2.69 8.46
CA LEU A 214 -6.27 -3.74 8.36
C LEU A 214 -7.08 -3.65 7.08
N SER A 215 -7.45 -2.44 6.63
CA SER A 215 -8.15 -2.25 5.37
C SER A 215 -7.33 -2.77 4.19
N MET A 216 -6.04 -2.42 4.12
CA MET A 216 -5.15 -2.91 3.07
C MET A 216 -4.94 -4.43 3.15
N LYS A 217 -4.80 -4.96 4.36
CA LYS A 217 -4.68 -6.41 4.58
C LYS A 217 -5.95 -7.15 4.17
N PHE A 218 -7.12 -6.60 4.50
CA PHE A 218 -8.40 -7.16 4.07
C PHE A 218 -8.51 -7.20 2.54
N MET A 219 -8.18 -6.10 1.85
CA MET A 219 -8.17 -6.05 0.40
C MET A 219 -7.20 -7.07 -0.22
N LEU A 220 -6.02 -7.24 0.37
CA LEU A 220 -5.03 -8.22 -0.07
C LEU A 220 -5.59 -9.65 -0.02
N PHE A 221 -6.16 -10.05 1.11
CA PHE A 221 -6.64 -11.42 1.31
C PHE A 221 -8.01 -11.70 0.68
N SER A 222 -8.88 -10.70 0.59
CA SER A 222 -10.22 -10.87 0.01
C SER A 222 -10.22 -10.82 -1.51
N ASN A 223 -9.36 -10.00 -2.13
CA ASN A 223 -9.43 -9.73 -3.56
C ASN A 223 -8.27 -10.30 -4.38
N ILE A 224 -7.15 -10.64 -3.74
CA ILE A 224 -5.96 -11.11 -4.45
C ILE A 224 -5.61 -12.54 -4.08
N GLN A 225 -5.43 -12.82 -2.79
CA GLN A 225 -5.01 -14.15 -2.33
C GLN A 225 -6.18 -15.10 -2.02
N LEU A 226 -7.41 -14.58 -1.94
CA LEU A 226 -8.63 -15.34 -1.60
C LEU A 226 -8.44 -16.30 -0.42
N ASN A 227 -7.75 -15.82 0.61
CA ASN A 227 -7.56 -16.59 1.85
C ASN A 227 -8.77 -16.36 2.77
N ASP A 228 -9.75 -17.25 2.70
CA ASP A 228 -11.05 -17.09 3.36
C ASP A 228 -10.94 -16.86 4.86
N GLN A 229 -10.15 -17.65 5.57
CA GLN A 229 -10.01 -17.51 7.02
C GLN A 229 -9.40 -16.16 7.41
N THR A 230 -8.32 -15.76 6.74
CA THR A 230 -7.65 -14.49 7.02
C THR A 230 -8.50 -13.29 6.59
N ALA A 231 -9.18 -13.37 5.45
CA ALA A 231 -10.07 -12.30 4.98
C ALA A 231 -11.23 -12.08 5.96
N ILE A 232 -11.94 -13.13 6.36
CA ILE A 232 -13.06 -13.05 7.30
C ILE A 232 -12.60 -12.55 8.67
N PHE A 233 -11.51 -13.09 9.21
CA PHE A 233 -10.96 -12.64 10.50
C PHE A 233 -10.59 -11.14 10.46
N THR A 234 -9.91 -10.72 9.38
CA THR A 234 -9.50 -9.32 9.21
C THR A 234 -10.71 -8.41 9.06
N TYR A 235 -11.75 -8.84 8.35
CA TYR A 235 -13.02 -8.13 8.21
C TYR A 235 -13.67 -7.85 9.56
N TYR A 236 -13.88 -8.88 10.39
CA TYR A 236 -14.53 -8.69 11.69
C TYR A 236 -13.70 -7.83 12.64
N LYS A 237 -12.37 -7.99 12.62
CA LYS A 237 -11.48 -7.13 13.40
C LYS A 237 -11.59 -5.67 12.96
N LEU A 238 -11.61 -5.41 11.65
CA LEU A 238 -11.74 -4.07 11.07
C LEU A 238 -13.09 -3.44 11.44
N ILE A 239 -14.19 -4.15 11.26
CA ILE A 239 -15.54 -3.68 11.62
C ILE A 239 -15.60 -3.29 13.09
N ASN A 240 -15.13 -4.14 13.99
CA ASN A 240 -15.12 -3.84 15.44
C ASN A 240 -14.29 -2.58 15.74
N LEU A 241 -13.14 -2.42 15.11
CA LEU A 241 -12.28 -1.25 15.30
C LEU A 241 -12.94 0.04 14.80
N LEU A 242 -13.65 -0.02 13.65
CA LEU A 242 -14.39 1.11 13.10
C LEU A 242 -15.51 1.56 14.05
N PHE A 243 -16.28 0.62 14.59
CA PHE A 243 -17.32 0.93 15.58
C PHE A 243 -16.75 1.51 16.86
N GLN A 244 -15.69 0.92 17.43
CA GLN A 244 -15.07 1.38 18.66
C GLN A 244 -14.50 2.80 18.56
N ASN A 245 -14.04 3.20 17.39
CA ASN A 245 -13.39 4.50 17.16
C ASN A 245 -14.29 5.52 16.45
N GLY A 246 -15.56 5.18 16.17
CA GLY A 246 -16.51 6.08 15.53
C GLY A 246 -16.26 6.37 14.05
N TYR A 247 -15.47 5.54 13.34
CA TYR A 247 -15.20 5.70 11.91
C TYR A 247 -16.34 5.13 11.05
N LEU A 248 -17.58 5.58 11.32
CA LEU A 248 -18.77 5.00 10.70
C LEU A 248 -18.87 5.28 9.19
N ASP A 249 -18.28 6.36 8.72
CA ASP A 249 -18.27 6.73 7.29
C ASP A 249 -17.48 5.74 6.42
N LEU A 250 -16.56 4.98 7.03
CA LEU A 250 -15.77 3.98 6.32
C LEU A 250 -16.46 2.61 6.22
N LEU A 251 -17.56 2.40 6.89
CA LEU A 251 -18.27 1.12 6.90
C LEU A 251 -18.75 0.73 5.50
N ASP A 252 -19.25 1.68 4.73
CA ASP A 252 -19.73 1.43 3.37
C ASP A 252 -18.63 0.89 2.45
N ASP A 253 -17.40 1.43 2.56
CA ASP A 253 -16.24 0.95 1.79
C ASP A 253 -15.90 -0.50 2.15
N VAL A 254 -15.94 -0.84 3.45
CA VAL A 254 -15.65 -2.19 3.95
C VAL A 254 -16.75 -3.19 3.57
N TYR A 255 -18.01 -2.81 3.67
CA TYR A 255 -19.14 -3.62 3.23
C TYR A 255 -19.12 -3.83 1.72
N PHE A 256 -18.75 -2.81 0.96
CA PHE A 256 -18.58 -2.91 -0.48
C PHE A 256 -17.49 -3.92 -0.87
N ALA A 257 -16.30 -3.82 -0.26
CA ALA A 257 -15.20 -4.76 -0.50
C ALA A 257 -15.55 -6.20 -0.08
N MET A 258 -16.23 -6.39 1.07
CA MET A 258 -16.70 -7.70 1.52
C MET A 258 -17.77 -8.28 0.58
N SER A 259 -18.65 -7.44 0.03
CA SER A 259 -19.67 -7.86 -0.93
C SER A 259 -19.05 -8.37 -2.23
N ILE A 260 -17.99 -7.72 -2.73
CA ILE A 260 -17.22 -8.17 -3.89
C ILE A 260 -16.61 -9.55 -3.62
N TYR A 261 -15.93 -9.71 -2.47
CA TYR A 261 -15.34 -10.97 -2.04
C TYR A 261 -16.38 -12.12 -2.02
N LEU A 262 -17.56 -11.87 -1.41
CA LEU A 262 -18.62 -12.86 -1.32
C LEU A 262 -19.23 -13.23 -2.68
N LEU A 263 -19.32 -12.27 -3.61
CA LEU A 263 -19.77 -12.52 -4.97
C LEU A 263 -18.79 -13.41 -5.74
N PHE A 264 -17.49 -13.17 -5.66
CA PHE A 264 -16.47 -14.02 -6.29
C PHE A 264 -16.45 -15.43 -5.70
N ASN A 265 -16.68 -15.57 -4.40
CA ASN A 265 -16.82 -16.86 -3.73
C ASN A 265 -18.21 -17.48 -3.89
N LYS A 266 -19.11 -16.87 -4.69
CA LYS A 266 -20.48 -17.32 -4.97
C LYS A 266 -21.33 -17.52 -3.70
N ASN A 267 -20.98 -16.87 -2.59
CA ASN A 267 -21.72 -16.92 -1.33
C ASN A 267 -22.87 -15.89 -1.34
N LEU A 268 -23.95 -16.22 -2.05
CA LEU A 268 -25.08 -15.32 -2.21
C LEU A 268 -25.85 -15.02 -0.92
N LEU A 269 -25.83 -15.96 0.04
CA LEU A 269 -26.57 -15.79 1.29
C LEU A 269 -25.94 -14.66 2.13
N GLU A 270 -24.65 -14.74 2.38
CA GLU A 270 -23.92 -13.73 3.13
C GLU A 270 -23.83 -12.41 2.35
N TYR A 271 -23.65 -12.47 1.03
CA TYR A 271 -23.70 -11.28 0.18
C TYR A 271 -24.98 -10.46 0.39
N LYS A 272 -26.16 -11.10 0.38
CA LYS A 272 -27.44 -10.39 0.57
C LYS A 272 -27.50 -9.70 1.93
N LYS A 273 -26.98 -10.32 3.00
CA LYS A 273 -26.94 -9.73 4.34
C LYS A 273 -26.07 -8.47 4.37
N ILE A 274 -24.88 -8.51 3.78
CA ILE A 274 -23.96 -7.37 3.74
C ILE A 274 -24.48 -6.26 2.81
N PHE A 275 -25.02 -6.62 1.65
CA PHE A 275 -25.54 -5.68 0.64
C PHE A 275 -26.59 -4.72 1.22
N VAL A 276 -27.46 -5.20 2.11
CA VAL A 276 -28.50 -4.37 2.77
C VAL A 276 -27.88 -3.30 3.68
N LEU A 277 -26.70 -3.56 4.26
CA LEU A 277 -26.02 -2.62 5.18
C LEU A 277 -25.37 -1.43 4.45
N ILE A 278 -25.10 -1.56 3.15
CA ILE A 278 -24.51 -0.49 2.33
C ILE A 278 -25.53 0.63 2.17
N LYS A 279 -25.13 1.87 2.45
CA LYS A 279 -25.95 3.06 2.27
C LYS A 279 -25.69 3.74 0.93
N ASN A 280 -24.47 3.64 0.40
CA ASN A 280 -24.08 4.28 -0.86
C ASN A 280 -24.75 3.62 -2.07
N GLU A 281 -25.67 4.32 -2.70
CA GLU A 281 -26.45 3.83 -3.85
C GLU A 281 -25.58 3.53 -5.09
N SER A 282 -24.46 4.23 -5.27
CA SER A 282 -23.51 3.94 -6.36
C SER A 282 -22.83 2.58 -6.15
N TYR A 283 -22.47 2.25 -4.90
CA TYR A 283 -21.94 0.94 -4.54
C TYR A 283 -22.97 -0.17 -4.74
N LYS A 284 -24.20 0.02 -4.29
CA LYS A 284 -25.30 -0.94 -4.51
C LYS A 284 -25.51 -1.23 -5.99
N ARG A 285 -25.58 -0.17 -6.82
CA ARG A 285 -25.77 -0.32 -8.27
C ARG A 285 -24.63 -1.11 -8.90
N SER A 286 -23.37 -0.81 -8.53
CA SER A 286 -22.19 -1.50 -9.03
C SER A 286 -22.16 -2.97 -8.62
N LEU A 287 -22.49 -3.28 -7.36
CA LEU A 287 -22.60 -4.65 -6.86
C LEU A 287 -23.71 -5.44 -7.53
N TYR A 288 -24.86 -4.79 -7.78
CA TYR A 288 -25.96 -5.42 -8.50
C TYR A 288 -25.51 -5.81 -9.93
N LEU A 289 -24.85 -4.91 -10.66
CA LEU A 289 -24.33 -5.19 -11.99
C LEU A 289 -23.27 -6.31 -11.96
N LEU A 290 -22.34 -6.26 -11.00
CA LEU A 290 -21.34 -7.29 -10.82
C LEU A 290 -21.95 -8.66 -10.52
N SER A 291 -22.99 -8.72 -9.68
CA SER A 291 -23.71 -9.96 -9.38
C SER A 291 -24.35 -10.56 -10.63
N LYS A 292 -24.97 -9.73 -11.47
CA LYS A 292 -25.56 -10.18 -12.75
C LYS A 292 -24.48 -10.71 -13.70
N LEU A 293 -23.32 -10.09 -13.72
CA LEU A 293 -22.19 -10.55 -14.54
C LEU A 293 -21.68 -11.92 -14.06
N ILE A 294 -21.36 -12.07 -12.79
CA ILE A 294 -20.79 -13.31 -12.21
C ILE A 294 -21.75 -14.49 -12.41
N PHE A 295 -23.06 -14.27 -12.31
CA PHE A 295 -24.06 -15.32 -12.46
C PHE A 295 -24.64 -15.43 -13.89
N ASN A 296 -23.96 -14.85 -14.90
CA ASN A 296 -24.36 -14.91 -16.32
C ASN A 296 -25.82 -14.52 -16.60
N LYS A 297 -26.39 -13.61 -15.80
CA LYS A 297 -27.75 -13.11 -15.91
C LYS A 297 -27.88 -11.81 -16.71
N PHE A 298 -26.85 -11.44 -17.47
CA PHE A 298 -26.87 -10.24 -18.30
C PHE A 298 -27.70 -10.44 -19.57
N LEU A 299 -28.77 -9.71 -19.66
CA LEU A 299 -29.60 -9.67 -20.89
C LEU A 299 -29.34 -8.40 -21.72
N ARG A 300 -29.19 -7.25 -21.11
CA ARG A 300 -28.80 -5.97 -21.76
C ARG A 300 -28.16 -5.03 -20.75
N ILE A 301 -27.05 -4.39 -21.12
CA ILE A 301 -26.41 -3.30 -20.34
C ILE A 301 -26.72 -2.00 -21.08
N LYS A 302 -27.27 -1.01 -20.38
CA LYS A 302 -27.38 0.34 -20.90
C LYS A 302 -26.07 1.08 -20.66
N ARG A 303 -25.61 1.89 -21.63
CA ARG A 303 -24.34 2.65 -21.54
C ARG A 303 -24.31 3.54 -20.29
N GLU A 304 -25.43 4.12 -19.89
CA GLU A 304 -25.60 4.95 -18.68
C GLU A 304 -25.38 4.20 -17.34
N TRP A 305 -25.40 2.86 -17.36
CA TRP A 305 -25.17 2.03 -16.18
C TRP A 305 -23.68 1.72 -15.95
N ILE A 306 -22.85 2.01 -16.93
CA ILE A 306 -21.42 1.80 -16.85
C ILE A 306 -20.85 2.95 -16.01
N ASN A 307 -20.37 2.64 -14.82
CA ASN A 307 -19.77 3.60 -13.92
C ASN A 307 -18.33 3.24 -13.55
N ASN A 308 -17.59 4.22 -13.06
CA ASN A 308 -16.17 4.08 -12.74
C ASN A 308 -15.89 3.55 -11.33
N VAL A 309 -16.91 3.17 -10.56
CA VAL A 309 -16.72 2.65 -9.19
C VAL A 309 -16.01 1.30 -9.21
N ILE A 310 -16.39 0.46 -10.19
CA ILE A 310 -15.66 -0.78 -10.48
C ILE A 310 -15.18 -0.68 -11.93
N PRO A 311 -13.93 -0.32 -12.20
CA PRO A 311 -13.42 -0.14 -13.57
C PRO A 311 -13.64 -1.34 -14.48
N MET A 312 -13.58 -2.56 -13.92
CA MET A 312 -13.87 -3.79 -14.64
C MET A 312 -15.27 -3.78 -15.27
N LEU A 313 -16.28 -3.23 -14.59
CA LEU A 313 -17.66 -3.15 -15.14
C LEU A 313 -17.75 -2.21 -16.33
N TYR A 314 -16.97 -1.14 -16.34
CA TYR A 314 -16.87 -0.24 -17.49
C TYR A 314 -16.40 -1.00 -18.73
N TYR A 315 -15.24 -1.65 -18.64
CA TYR A 315 -14.66 -2.36 -19.78
C TYR A 315 -15.49 -3.58 -20.22
N LEU A 316 -16.04 -4.35 -19.27
CA LEU A 316 -16.92 -5.47 -19.58
C LEU A 316 -18.23 -5.00 -20.25
N GLY A 317 -18.75 -3.86 -19.82
CA GLY A 317 -19.88 -3.22 -20.48
C GLY A 317 -19.52 -2.77 -21.89
N LEU A 318 -18.36 -2.17 -22.07
CA LEU A 318 -17.87 -1.72 -23.37
C LEU A 318 -17.66 -2.90 -24.34
N ILE A 319 -17.07 -4.01 -23.90
CA ILE A 319 -16.91 -5.23 -24.70
C ILE A 319 -18.27 -5.76 -25.22
N LYS A 320 -19.34 -5.60 -24.43
CA LYS A 320 -20.68 -6.05 -24.83
C LYS A 320 -21.43 -5.07 -25.72
N ILE A 321 -21.11 -3.79 -25.68
CA ILE A 321 -21.79 -2.73 -26.44
C ILE A 321 -21.04 -2.45 -27.76
N ASP A 322 -19.73 -2.28 -27.69
CA ASP A 322 -18.86 -1.95 -28.82
C ASP A 322 -17.49 -2.58 -28.63
N ILE A 323 -17.29 -3.74 -29.26
CA ILE A 323 -16.04 -4.50 -29.15
C ILE A 323 -14.85 -3.77 -29.77
N ASN A 324 -15.06 -2.92 -30.77
CA ASN A 324 -13.98 -2.20 -31.45
C ASN A 324 -13.46 -1.05 -30.57
N GLU A 325 -14.35 -0.32 -29.91
CA GLU A 325 -13.98 0.69 -28.92
C GLU A 325 -13.31 0.01 -27.72
N ALA A 326 -13.84 -1.11 -27.25
CA ALA A 326 -13.24 -1.90 -26.18
C ALA A 326 -11.81 -2.36 -26.51
N LYS A 327 -11.56 -2.89 -27.72
CA LYS A 327 -10.21 -3.27 -28.17
C LYS A 327 -9.24 -2.10 -28.06
N LYS A 328 -9.65 -0.90 -28.52
CA LYS A 328 -8.79 0.30 -28.48
C LYS A 328 -8.45 0.73 -27.05
N GLU A 329 -9.41 0.69 -26.12
CA GLU A 329 -9.20 1.13 -24.75
C GLU A 329 -8.50 0.07 -23.89
N VAL A 330 -8.90 -1.19 -23.97
CA VAL A 330 -8.32 -2.28 -23.17
C VAL A 330 -6.86 -2.54 -23.55
N LEU A 331 -6.48 -2.44 -24.82
CA LEU A 331 -5.08 -2.61 -25.24
C LEU A 331 -4.15 -1.51 -24.73
N LYS A 332 -4.67 -0.34 -24.36
CA LYS A 332 -3.88 0.72 -23.73
C LYS A 332 -3.56 0.43 -22.26
N LEU A 333 -4.28 -0.50 -21.64
CA LEU A 333 -4.07 -0.89 -20.25
C LEU A 333 -2.76 -1.67 -20.16
N LYS A 334 -1.89 -1.21 -19.27
CA LYS A 334 -0.65 -1.96 -18.99
C LYS A 334 -1.00 -3.26 -18.25
N PRO A 335 -0.49 -4.43 -18.68
CA PRO A 335 -0.75 -5.71 -18.01
C PRO A 335 -0.39 -5.71 -16.51
N ASN A 336 0.47 -4.80 -16.10
CA ASN A 336 0.95 -4.65 -14.73
C ASN A 336 0.27 -3.50 -13.96
N SER A 337 -0.71 -2.79 -14.56
CA SER A 337 -1.49 -1.81 -13.83
C SER A 337 -2.54 -2.54 -13.00
N PHE A 338 -2.30 -2.62 -11.69
CA PHE A 338 -3.24 -3.23 -10.75
C PHE A 338 -4.18 -2.14 -10.23
N ASN A 339 -5.44 -2.22 -10.59
CA ASN A 339 -6.49 -1.50 -9.89
C ASN A 339 -7.17 -2.47 -8.93
N GLU A 340 -7.58 -2.02 -7.76
CA GLU A 340 -7.99 -2.83 -6.59
C GLU A 340 -9.00 -3.96 -6.89
N PHE A 341 -9.81 -3.81 -7.95
CA PHE A 341 -10.84 -4.78 -8.34
C PHE A 341 -10.73 -5.21 -9.81
N PHE A 342 -9.56 -5.03 -10.42
CA PHE A 342 -9.44 -5.12 -11.85
C PHE A 342 -8.13 -5.77 -12.30
N ASN A 343 -8.23 -6.79 -13.11
CA ASN A 343 -7.08 -7.40 -13.76
C ASN A 343 -7.11 -7.13 -15.27
N PRO A 344 -6.23 -6.26 -15.82
CA PRO A 344 -6.19 -5.97 -17.24
C PRO A 344 -6.02 -7.20 -18.13
N LEU A 345 -5.35 -8.24 -17.62
CA LEU A 345 -5.14 -9.48 -18.35
C LEU A 345 -6.46 -10.21 -18.66
N TYR A 346 -7.39 -10.20 -17.71
CA TYR A 346 -8.71 -10.81 -17.94
C TYR A 346 -9.47 -10.14 -19.08
N LEU A 347 -9.43 -8.81 -19.14
CA LEU A 347 -10.08 -8.06 -20.20
C LEU A 347 -9.39 -8.27 -21.56
N GLN A 348 -8.07 -8.29 -21.61
CA GLN A 348 -7.33 -8.60 -22.83
C GLN A 348 -7.65 -10.00 -23.33
N TYR A 349 -7.73 -10.97 -22.42
CA TYR A 349 -8.15 -12.34 -22.75
C TYR A 349 -9.55 -12.41 -23.38
N LEU A 350 -10.52 -11.65 -22.83
CA LEU A 350 -11.89 -11.63 -23.33
C LEU A 350 -12.01 -11.05 -24.75
N LEU A 351 -11.03 -10.31 -25.23
CA LEU A 351 -10.98 -9.75 -26.58
C LEU A 351 -10.42 -10.72 -27.63
N LEU A 352 -9.86 -11.86 -27.19
CA LEU A 352 -9.33 -12.89 -28.08
C LEU A 352 -10.45 -13.74 -28.67
N GLU A 353 -10.38 -14.00 -29.96
CA GLU A 353 -11.49 -14.61 -30.70
C GLU A 353 -11.44 -16.13 -30.71
N ASP A 354 -10.24 -16.72 -30.84
CA ASP A 354 -10.08 -18.15 -30.93
C ASP A 354 -9.29 -18.80 -29.79
N ASP A 355 -9.38 -20.13 -29.69
CA ASP A 355 -8.74 -20.90 -28.61
C ASP A 355 -7.20 -20.97 -28.77
N GLU A 356 -6.67 -20.78 -29.98
CA GLU A 356 -5.22 -20.78 -30.21
C GLU A 356 -4.60 -19.46 -29.71
N GLU A 357 -5.18 -18.32 -30.05
CA GLU A 357 -4.79 -17.02 -29.51
C GLU A 357 -4.87 -16.99 -27.99
N ARG A 358 -5.92 -17.57 -27.41
CA ARG A 358 -6.10 -17.70 -25.95
C ARG A 358 -5.02 -18.53 -25.29
N LEU A 359 -4.62 -19.66 -25.91
CA LEU A 359 -3.52 -20.48 -25.40
C LEU A 359 -2.19 -19.76 -25.47
N ILE A 360 -1.91 -19.07 -26.56
CA ILE A 360 -0.70 -18.24 -26.73
C ILE A 360 -0.66 -17.16 -25.66
N PHE A 361 -1.78 -16.46 -25.42
CA PHE A 361 -1.88 -15.43 -24.38
C PHE A 361 -1.67 -16.00 -22.97
N ILE A 362 -2.30 -17.13 -22.64
CA ILE A 362 -2.13 -17.79 -21.34
C ILE A 362 -0.65 -18.12 -21.11
N ASN A 363 0.02 -18.74 -22.08
CA ASN A 363 1.40 -19.19 -21.92
C ASN A 363 2.42 -18.01 -21.89
N ASN A 364 2.22 -17.00 -22.72
CA ASN A 364 3.22 -15.95 -22.93
C ASN A 364 2.99 -14.72 -22.06
N VAL A 365 1.78 -14.50 -21.54
CA VAL A 365 1.42 -13.30 -20.78
C VAL A 365 0.86 -13.64 -19.40
N ALA A 366 -0.18 -14.47 -19.32
CA ALA A 366 -0.87 -14.72 -18.07
C ALA A 366 -0.04 -15.54 -17.07
N LEU A 367 0.59 -16.63 -17.52
CA LEU A 367 1.43 -17.48 -16.66
C LEU A 367 2.68 -16.75 -16.13
N PRO A 368 3.48 -16.05 -16.93
CA PRO A 368 4.59 -15.26 -16.41
C PRO A 368 4.15 -14.20 -15.40
N THR A 369 2.98 -13.58 -15.63
CA THR A 369 2.42 -12.61 -14.68
C THR A 369 2.00 -13.29 -13.38
N LEU A 370 1.39 -14.48 -13.45
CA LEU A 370 1.00 -15.25 -12.28
C LEU A 370 2.21 -15.70 -11.45
N GLU A 371 3.28 -16.15 -12.08
CA GLU A 371 4.53 -16.52 -11.42
C GLU A 371 5.10 -15.37 -10.59
N MET A 372 4.99 -14.13 -11.09
CA MET A 372 5.43 -12.94 -10.37
C MET A 372 4.48 -12.53 -9.23
N ASN A 373 3.16 -12.63 -9.44
CA ASN A 373 2.17 -12.02 -8.55
C ASN A 373 1.44 -13.01 -7.64
N ARG A 374 1.51 -14.32 -7.92
CA ARG A 374 0.84 -15.40 -7.17
C ARG A 374 -0.63 -15.11 -6.84
N SER A 375 -1.35 -14.47 -7.77
CA SER A 375 -2.77 -14.16 -7.60
C SER A 375 -3.60 -15.42 -7.75
N LYS A 376 -4.33 -15.82 -6.71
CA LYS A 376 -5.22 -16.98 -6.76
C LYS A 376 -6.38 -16.78 -7.74
N ILE A 377 -6.94 -15.56 -7.82
CA ILE A 377 -8.00 -15.24 -8.80
C ILE A 377 -7.51 -15.50 -10.22
N LEU A 378 -6.28 -15.03 -10.55
CA LEU A 378 -5.69 -15.26 -11.86
C LEU A 378 -5.38 -16.75 -12.09
N SER A 379 -4.92 -17.47 -11.06
CA SER A 379 -4.69 -18.91 -11.11
C SER A 379 -5.96 -19.69 -11.41
N ASP A 380 -7.03 -19.44 -10.65
CA ASP A 380 -8.31 -20.14 -10.82
C ASP A 380 -8.93 -19.82 -12.20
N PHE A 381 -8.80 -18.56 -12.67
CA PHE A 381 -9.21 -18.18 -14.01
C PHE A 381 -8.45 -18.95 -15.09
N ILE A 382 -7.11 -18.97 -15.03
CA ILE A 382 -6.24 -19.69 -15.99
C ILE A 382 -6.59 -21.18 -16.01
N LEU A 383 -6.76 -21.81 -14.84
CA LEU A 383 -7.12 -23.23 -14.74
C LEU A 383 -8.47 -23.53 -15.40
N ASN A 384 -9.49 -22.72 -15.12
CA ASN A 384 -10.82 -22.90 -15.67
C ASN A 384 -10.85 -22.74 -17.20
N GLU A 385 -10.15 -21.73 -17.71
CA GLU A 385 -10.08 -21.48 -19.16
C GLU A 385 -9.26 -22.56 -19.88
N MET A 386 -8.11 -22.96 -19.32
CA MET A 386 -7.31 -24.07 -19.88
C MET A 386 -8.09 -25.39 -19.87
N ALA A 387 -8.82 -25.68 -18.77
CA ALA A 387 -9.66 -26.86 -18.71
C ALA A 387 -10.72 -26.85 -19.82
N THR A 388 -11.32 -25.67 -20.07
CA THR A 388 -12.36 -25.50 -21.12
C THR A 388 -11.78 -25.67 -22.52
N ILE A 389 -10.64 -25.02 -22.82
CA ILE A 389 -9.95 -25.11 -24.13
C ILE A 389 -9.45 -26.53 -24.36
N CYS A 390 -8.77 -27.12 -23.37
CA CYS A 390 -8.21 -28.49 -23.49
C CYS A 390 -9.32 -29.53 -23.67
N LYS A 391 -10.47 -29.34 -23.05
CA LYS A 391 -11.66 -30.19 -23.24
C LYS A 391 -12.18 -30.13 -24.68
N ARG A 392 -12.28 -28.91 -25.26
CA ARG A 392 -12.71 -28.74 -26.65
C ARG A 392 -11.72 -29.32 -27.66
N ALA A 393 -10.41 -29.08 -27.40
CA ALA A 393 -9.34 -29.51 -28.28
C ALA A 393 -8.84 -30.94 -28.02
N SER A 394 -9.39 -31.67 -27.02
CA SER A 394 -8.92 -32.99 -26.56
C SER A 394 -7.42 -33.05 -26.19
N LYS A 395 -6.86 -31.91 -25.73
CA LYS A 395 -5.44 -31.74 -25.38
C LYS A 395 -5.19 -31.77 -23.86
N TYR A 396 -5.55 -32.87 -23.22
CA TYR A 396 -5.46 -32.97 -21.74
C TYR A 396 -4.04 -32.94 -21.16
N LYS A 397 -3.02 -33.34 -21.94
CA LYS A 397 -1.61 -33.29 -21.50
C LYS A 397 -1.19 -31.86 -21.11
N ASN A 398 -1.54 -30.87 -21.91
CA ASN A 398 -1.20 -29.48 -21.64
C ASN A 398 -1.86 -28.96 -20.35
N PHE A 399 -3.07 -29.39 -20.06
CA PHE A 399 -3.74 -29.05 -18.79
C PHE A 399 -3.04 -29.64 -17.58
N THR A 400 -2.62 -30.93 -17.67
CA THR A 400 -1.92 -31.61 -16.56
C THR A 400 -0.58 -30.93 -16.26
N GLU A 401 0.19 -30.58 -17.29
CA GLU A 401 1.46 -29.87 -17.14
C GLU A 401 1.29 -28.51 -16.46
N LEU A 402 0.27 -27.76 -16.87
CA LEU A 402 -0.07 -26.48 -16.25
C LEU A 402 -0.48 -26.66 -14.76
N PHE A 403 -1.36 -27.61 -14.49
CA PHE A 403 -1.83 -27.87 -13.13
C PHE A 403 -0.65 -28.22 -12.19
N LEU A 404 0.28 -29.05 -12.64
CA LEU A 404 1.49 -29.38 -11.89
C LEU A 404 2.39 -28.16 -11.67
N LYS A 405 2.48 -27.26 -12.65
CA LYS A 405 3.26 -26.04 -12.53
C LYS A 405 2.65 -25.10 -11.48
N LEU A 406 1.33 -24.87 -11.51
CA LEU A 406 0.64 -24.04 -10.52
C LEU A 406 0.72 -24.59 -9.10
N LYS A 407 0.59 -25.91 -8.95
CA LYS A 407 0.77 -26.59 -7.66
C LYS A 407 2.19 -26.38 -7.07
N ARG A 408 3.24 -26.35 -7.90
CA ARG A 408 4.61 -26.03 -7.45
C ARG A 408 4.76 -24.57 -6.99
N LEU A 409 3.93 -23.67 -7.48
CA LEU A 409 3.90 -22.25 -7.06
C LEU A 409 3.12 -22.05 -5.75
N GLY A 410 2.48 -23.10 -5.22
CA GLY A 410 1.64 -23.04 -4.02
C GLY A 410 0.27 -22.40 -4.28
N LEU A 411 -0.21 -22.50 -5.52
CA LEU A 411 -1.48 -21.96 -6.03
C LEU A 411 -2.47 -23.09 -6.28
#